data_c4f8fa61d8d13c4d46872b60baafd834
#
_entry.id   c4f8fa61d8d13c4d46872b60baafd834
#
_cell.length_a   1.000
_cell.length_b   1.000
_cell.length_c   1.000
_cell.angle_alpha   90.00
_cell.angle_beta   90.00
_cell.angle_gamma   90.00
#
_symmetry.space_group_name_H-M   'P 1'
#
loop_
_entity.id
_entity.type
_entity.pdbx_description
1 polymer ?
#
loop_
_entity_poly.entity_id
_entity_poly.type
_entity_poly.pdbx_seq_one_letter_code
_entity_poly.pdbx_strand_id
1 'polypeptide(L)'
;MARSRRALPPIGLRAASFIGGYLALWAAATAYLALKGADWTFAAISLAVFGIGLPALGLALTRKAAQLPVAVRRPRLELAALLGYLALYAVGFLGWGMNAVRAAAPPGREQELLVLAVKLLVHVAAPALLLVALGAKLAPLFSSGISRPGFWPPLLVLGAIIVALMSVVSPALSEIAQLHPSLITLAWAAPAAFIWVALEAGLCEEFLYRAVLQTRLAAVLRTEAGAVVTGALLFALAHVPGLYWRGHPGIDGYSTDPIQVVSFTLAVLSPIALLFGTLWARTRSLLLILLLHALVDVMPKLPEFIRTWTE
;
A
#
# COMPACT_ATOMS: atom_id res chain seq x y z
N MET A 1 -1.76 42.16 9.31
CA MET A 1 -2.89 41.21 9.52
C MET A 1 -2.35 39.85 9.96
N ALA A 2 -2.42 39.54 11.23
CA ALA A 2 -1.96 38.26 11.80
C ALA A 2 -2.94 37.15 11.38
N ARG A 3 -2.50 36.21 10.54
CA ARG A 3 -3.28 35.00 10.27
C ARG A 3 -3.29 34.12 11.52
N SER A 4 -4.43 34.08 12.19
CA SER A 4 -4.70 33.16 13.29
C SER A 4 -4.29 31.73 12.84
N ARG A 5 -3.35 31.12 13.58
CA ARG A 5 -3.04 29.71 13.46
C ARG A 5 -4.31 28.95 13.90
N ARG A 6 -5.10 28.46 12.95
CA ARG A 6 -6.18 27.53 13.29
C ARG A 6 -5.53 26.28 13.89
N ALA A 7 -5.72 26.09 15.18
CA ALA A 7 -5.40 24.85 15.85
C ALA A 7 -6.17 23.71 15.14
N LEU A 8 -5.55 22.54 15.02
CA LEU A 8 -6.24 21.36 14.51
C LEU A 8 -7.46 21.09 15.41
N PRO A 9 -8.65 20.80 14.86
CA PRO A 9 -9.79 20.47 15.67
C PRO A 9 -9.47 19.25 16.55
N PRO A 10 -10.01 19.16 17.77
CA PRO A 10 -9.79 18.02 18.65
C PRO A 10 -10.23 16.72 17.95
N ILE A 11 -9.46 15.64 18.14
CA ILE A 11 -9.78 14.32 17.62
C ILE A 11 -11.11 13.89 18.24
N GLY A 12 -12.14 13.71 17.39
CA GLY A 12 -13.44 13.29 17.87
C GLY A 12 -13.38 11.87 18.47
N LEU A 13 -14.26 11.58 19.44
CA LEU A 13 -14.30 10.30 20.17
C LEU A 13 -14.28 9.06 19.25
N ARG A 14 -15.00 9.12 18.12
CA ARG A 14 -14.99 8.04 17.11
C ARG A 14 -13.61 7.82 16.49
N ALA A 15 -12.91 8.88 16.13
CA ALA A 15 -11.56 8.76 15.58
C ALA A 15 -10.59 8.19 16.62
N ALA A 16 -10.70 8.66 17.87
CA ALA A 16 -9.89 8.17 18.99
C ALA A 16 -10.12 6.67 19.24
N SER A 17 -11.37 6.17 19.17
CA SER A 17 -11.64 4.74 19.35
C SER A 17 -11.05 3.86 18.25
N PHE A 18 -11.06 4.31 16.97
CA PHE A 18 -10.41 3.57 15.89
C PHE A 18 -8.88 3.54 16.05
N ILE A 19 -8.27 4.68 16.41
CA ILE A 19 -6.83 4.76 16.65
C ILE A 19 -6.43 3.90 17.86
N GLY A 20 -7.17 4.00 18.96
CA GLY A 20 -6.90 3.20 20.16
C GLY A 20 -7.05 1.69 19.91
N GLY A 21 -8.10 1.27 19.19
CA GLY A 21 -8.30 -0.11 18.79
C GLY A 21 -7.18 -0.63 17.88
N TYR A 22 -6.72 0.19 16.94
CA TYR A 22 -5.58 -0.13 16.09
C TYR A 22 -4.30 -0.34 16.90
N LEU A 23 -3.98 0.59 17.79
CA LEU A 23 -2.77 0.50 18.63
C LEU A 23 -2.80 -0.71 19.55
N ALA A 24 -3.97 -1.05 20.11
CA ALA A 24 -4.14 -2.26 20.91
C ALA A 24 -3.91 -3.53 20.09
N LEU A 25 -4.48 -3.59 18.87
CA LEU A 25 -4.29 -4.72 17.97
C LEU A 25 -2.85 -4.85 17.49
N TRP A 26 -2.23 -3.72 17.12
CA TRP A 26 -0.81 -3.68 16.75
C TRP A 26 0.10 -4.15 17.89
N ALA A 27 -0.15 -3.67 19.12
CA ALA A 27 0.62 -4.07 20.30
C ALA A 27 0.47 -5.56 20.59
N ALA A 28 -0.75 -6.11 20.50
CA ALA A 28 -0.99 -7.55 20.65
C ALA A 28 -0.27 -8.39 19.61
N ALA A 29 -0.30 -7.97 18.33
CA ALA A 29 0.40 -8.62 17.24
C ALA A 29 1.93 -8.59 17.45
N THR A 30 2.48 -7.44 17.83
CA THR A 30 3.92 -7.27 18.11
C THR A 30 4.36 -8.12 19.32
N ALA A 31 3.55 -8.14 20.39
CA ALA A 31 3.82 -8.99 21.54
C ALA A 31 3.82 -10.47 21.17
N TYR A 32 2.90 -10.90 20.29
CA TYR A 32 2.87 -12.30 19.82
C TYR A 32 4.15 -12.66 19.04
N LEU A 33 4.63 -11.76 18.15
CA LEU A 33 5.89 -11.95 17.45
C LEU A 33 7.06 -12.10 18.42
N ALA A 34 7.16 -11.23 19.43
CA ALA A 34 8.19 -11.31 20.46
C ALA A 34 8.12 -12.62 21.26
N LEU A 35 6.94 -13.09 21.65
CA LEU A 35 6.74 -14.35 22.33
C LEU A 35 7.17 -15.58 21.50
N LYS A 36 7.06 -15.48 20.17
CA LYS A 36 7.51 -16.53 19.24
C LYS A 36 9.00 -16.41 18.85
N GLY A 37 9.74 -15.46 19.42
CA GLY A 37 11.15 -15.22 19.11
C GLY A 37 11.37 -14.61 17.71
N ALA A 38 10.33 -14.08 17.07
CA ALA A 38 10.46 -13.36 15.81
C ALA A 38 10.93 -11.92 16.05
N ASP A 39 11.51 -11.30 15.00
CA ASP A 39 11.95 -9.91 15.09
C ASP A 39 10.76 -8.95 15.22
N TRP A 40 10.52 -8.47 16.43
CA TRP A 40 9.51 -7.46 16.75
C TRP A 40 10.04 -6.02 16.61
N THR A 41 11.37 -5.84 16.54
CA THR A 41 11.98 -4.49 16.46
C THR A 41 11.63 -3.83 15.13
N PHE A 42 11.58 -4.60 14.06
CA PHE A 42 11.14 -4.12 12.75
C PHE A 42 9.68 -3.63 12.76
N ALA A 43 8.80 -4.29 13.53
CA ALA A 43 7.42 -3.82 13.74
C ALA A 43 7.38 -2.45 14.43
N ALA A 44 8.21 -2.24 15.46
CA ALA A 44 8.31 -0.96 16.16
C ALA A 44 8.84 0.16 15.25
N ILE A 45 9.88 -0.14 14.43
CA ILE A 45 10.41 0.79 13.43
C ILE A 45 9.35 1.12 12.38
N SER A 46 8.63 0.11 11.87
CA SER A 46 7.55 0.31 10.90
C SER A 46 6.47 1.25 11.44
N LEU A 47 6.01 1.04 12.68
CA LEU A 47 5.03 1.94 13.30
C LEU A 47 5.60 3.35 13.49
N ALA A 48 6.82 3.48 14.03
CA ALA A 48 7.41 4.78 14.29
C ALA A 48 7.61 5.59 13.00
N VAL A 49 8.12 4.96 11.96
CA VAL A 49 8.44 5.62 10.68
C VAL A 49 7.20 5.75 9.81
N PHE A 50 6.60 4.64 9.39
CA PHE A 50 5.50 4.63 8.41
C PHE A 50 4.12 4.85 9.03
N GLY A 51 3.92 4.45 10.29
CA GLY A 51 2.64 4.62 10.98
C GLY A 51 2.48 6.02 11.61
N ILE A 52 3.56 6.67 12.02
CA ILE A 52 3.52 7.94 12.76
C ILE A 52 4.33 9.04 12.06
N GLY A 53 5.62 8.86 11.87
CA GLY A 53 6.53 9.92 11.42
C GLY A 53 6.21 10.44 10.02
N LEU A 54 6.19 9.57 9.01
CA LEU A 54 5.88 9.96 7.63
C LEU A 54 4.42 10.43 7.47
N PRO A 55 3.39 9.82 8.08
CA PRO A 55 2.04 10.38 8.10
C PRO A 55 1.95 11.77 8.71
N ALA A 56 2.61 12.01 9.85
CA ALA A 56 2.63 13.34 10.48
C ALA A 56 3.30 14.38 9.56
N LEU A 57 4.43 14.04 8.95
CA LEU A 57 5.08 14.90 7.96
C LEU A 57 4.20 15.10 6.73
N GLY A 58 3.56 14.04 6.22
CA GLY A 58 2.59 14.10 5.12
C GLY A 58 1.42 15.05 5.42
N LEU A 59 0.85 14.99 6.62
CA LEU A 59 -0.19 15.93 7.07
C LEU A 59 0.32 17.38 7.08
N ALA A 60 1.54 17.62 7.54
CA ALA A 60 2.14 18.95 7.56
C ALA A 60 2.37 19.49 6.12
N LEU A 61 2.90 18.67 5.22
CA LEU A 61 3.16 19.03 3.83
C LEU A 61 1.86 19.24 3.03
N THR A 62 0.80 18.53 3.38
CA THR A 62 -0.52 18.61 2.70
C THR A 62 -1.51 19.55 3.38
N ARG A 63 -1.09 20.35 4.38
CA ARG A 63 -2.00 21.25 5.13
C ARG A 63 -2.78 22.25 4.25
N LYS A 64 -2.26 22.58 3.07
CA LYS A 64 -2.91 23.46 2.06
C LYS A 64 -3.72 22.69 1.02
N ALA A 65 -3.70 21.35 1.04
CA ALA A 65 -4.46 20.55 0.10
C ALA A 65 -5.97 20.73 0.37
N ALA A 66 -6.71 21.01 -0.70
CA ALA A 66 -8.16 21.00 -0.62
C ALA A 66 -8.66 19.55 -0.58
N GLN A 67 -9.41 19.19 0.44
CA GLN A 67 -10.09 17.89 0.47
C GLN A 67 -11.22 17.90 -0.55
N LEU A 68 -11.14 17.01 -1.52
CA LEU A 68 -12.20 16.84 -2.51
C LEU A 68 -13.12 15.71 -2.06
N PRO A 69 -14.41 15.98 -1.84
CA PRO A 69 -15.34 14.92 -1.51
C PRO A 69 -15.51 14.00 -2.73
N VAL A 70 -15.37 12.70 -2.52
CA VAL A 70 -15.76 11.69 -3.49
C VAL A 70 -17.16 11.23 -3.15
N ALA A 71 -18.12 11.53 -4.04
CA ALA A 71 -19.51 11.12 -3.84
C ALA A 71 -19.64 9.60 -3.97
N VAL A 72 -20.14 8.94 -2.92
CA VAL A 72 -20.49 7.53 -2.89
C VAL A 72 -22.00 7.40 -2.90
N ARG A 73 -22.57 6.75 -3.93
CA ARG A 73 -24.00 6.73 -4.16
C ARG A 73 -24.75 5.79 -3.21
N ARG A 74 -24.20 4.57 -3.01
CA ARG A 74 -24.81 3.51 -2.20
C ARG A 74 -23.77 2.94 -1.23
N PRO A 75 -23.31 3.71 -0.22
CA PRO A 75 -22.10 3.40 0.53
C PRO A 75 -22.10 2.02 1.17
N ARG A 76 -23.21 1.58 1.77
CA ARG A 76 -23.32 0.26 2.41
C ARG A 76 -23.29 -0.87 1.40
N LEU A 77 -24.02 -0.73 0.28
CA LEU A 77 -24.06 -1.77 -0.76
C LEU A 77 -22.73 -1.87 -1.48
N GLU A 78 -22.13 -0.73 -1.87
CA GLU A 78 -20.82 -0.69 -2.52
C GLU A 78 -19.74 -1.29 -1.60
N LEU A 79 -19.75 -0.96 -0.29
CA LEU A 79 -18.80 -1.52 0.67
C LEU A 79 -19.01 -3.04 0.86
N ALA A 80 -20.25 -3.52 1.01
CA ALA A 80 -20.53 -4.95 1.18
C ALA A 80 -20.08 -5.76 -0.04
N ALA A 81 -20.36 -5.27 -1.26
CA ALA A 81 -19.92 -5.90 -2.49
C ALA A 81 -18.38 -5.95 -2.59
N LEU A 82 -17.69 -4.85 -2.21
CA LEU A 82 -16.23 -4.80 -2.19
C LEU A 82 -15.62 -5.71 -1.14
N LEU A 83 -16.20 -5.83 0.04
CA LEU A 83 -15.71 -6.76 1.07
C LEU A 83 -15.88 -8.22 0.62
N GLY A 84 -17.00 -8.55 -0.02
CA GLY A 84 -17.18 -9.86 -0.67
C GLY A 84 -16.15 -10.10 -1.78
N TYR A 85 -15.90 -9.10 -2.63
CA TYR A 85 -14.86 -9.15 -3.64
C TYR A 85 -13.47 -9.36 -3.03
N LEU A 86 -13.11 -8.60 -1.99
CA LEU A 86 -11.81 -8.72 -1.32
C LEU A 86 -11.60 -10.09 -0.67
N ALA A 87 -12.64 -10.69 -0.10
CA ALA A 87 -12.55 -12.04 0.44
C ALA A 87 -12.24 -13.07 -0.66
N LEU A 88 -12.95 -13.01 -1.79
CA LEU A 88 -12.70 -13.86 -2.95
C LEU A 88 -11.31 -13.60 -3.55
N TYR A 89 -10.92 -12.33 -3.67
CA TYR A 89 -9.61 -11.93 -4.17
C TYR A 89 -8.48 -12.43 -3.26
N ALA A 90 -8.57 -12.22 -1.94
CA ALA A 90 -7.50 -12.60 -1.02
C ALA A 90 -7.31 -14.11 -0.97
N VAL A 91 -8.38 -14.87 -0.83
CA VAL A 91 -8.33 -16.34 -0.76
C VAL A 91 -8.12 -16.95 -2.15
N GLY A 92 -8.96 -16.57 -3.11
CA GLY A 92 -8.97 -17.20 -4.44
C GLY A 92 -7.77 -16.79 -5.28
N PHE A 93 -7.46 -15.49 -5.39
CA PHE A 93 -6.37 -15.01 -6.23
C PHE A 93 -5.02 -14.98 -5.50
N LEU A 94 -4.91 -14.28 -4.38
CA LEU A 94 -3.64 -14.19 -3.67
C LEU A 94 -3.23 -15.53 -3.02
N GLY A 95 -4.20 -16.32 -2.57
CA GLY A 95 -3.92 -17.64 -2.01
C GLY A 95 -3.47 -18.66 -3.09
N TRP A 96 -4.29 -18.87 -4.10
CA TRP A 96 -4.06 -19.96 -5.10
C TRP A 96 -3.91 -19.48 -6.53
N GLY A 97 -4.72 -18.52 -6.97
CA GLY A 97 -4.79 -18.10 -8.36
C GLY A 97 -3.45 -17.57 -8.90
N MET A 98 -2.67 -16.91 -8.09
CA MET A 98 -1.35 -16.42 -8.46
C MET A 98 -0.40 -17.55 -8.85
N ASN A 99 -0.45 -18.71 -8.20
CA ASN A 99 0.33 -19.88 -8.59
C ASN A 99 -0.07 -20.40 -9.96
N ALA A 100 -1.39 -20.45 -10.25
CA ALA A 100 -1.90 -20.85 -11.57
C ALA A 100 -1.47 -19.87 -12.67
N VAL A 101 -1.49 -18.56 -12.37
CA VAL A 101 -0.99 -17.52 -13.31
C VAL A 101 0.50 -17.72 -13.59
N ARG A 102 1.31 -17.91 -12.55
CA ARG A 102 2.75 -18.17 -12.72
C ARG A 102 3.05 -19.46 -13.47
N ALA A 103 2.28 -20.52 -13.23
CA ALA A 103 2.44 -21.80 -13.94
C ALA A 103 2.00 -21.76 -15.40
N ALA A 104 1.24 -20.74 -15.82
CA ALA A 104 0.74 -20.61 -17.20
C ALA A 104 1.79 -20.08 -18.20
N ALA A 105 2.95 -19.58 -17.72
CA ALA A 105 4.04 -19.11 -18.54
C ALA A 105 5.39 -19.53 -17.94
N PRO A 106 6.44 -19.75 -18.76
CA PRO A 106 7.77 -20.05 -18.25
C PRO A 106 8.30 -18.87 -17.42
N PRO A 107 9.15 -19.15 -16.39
CA PRO A 107 9.80 -18.08 -15.63
C PRO A 107 10.54 -17.08 -16.53
N GLY A 108 10.42 -15.79 -16.25
CA GLY A 108 11.03 -14.71 -17.01
C GLY A 108 10.03 -13.67 -17.47
N ARG A 109 10.36 -12.95 -18.54
CA ARG A 109 9.61 -11.78 -19.04
C ARG A 109 8.12 -12.08 -19.35
N GLU A 110 7.85 -13.19 -19.99
CA GLU A 110 6.47 -13.56 -20.36
C GLU A 110 5.60 -13.80 -19.12
N GLN A 111 6.15 -14.49 -18.12
CA GLN A 111 5.46 -14.72 -16.86
C GLN A 111 5.18 -13.41 -16.13
N GLU A 112 6.16 -12.49 -16.05
CA GLU A 112 5.97 -11.21 -15.37
C GLU A 112 4.96 -10.31 -16.10
N LEU A 113 4.94 -10.31 -17.43
CA LEU A 113 3.92 -9.61 -18.22
C LEU A 113 2.52 -10.20 -17.98
N LEU A 114 2.39 -11.53 -17.91
CA LEU A 114 1.13 -12.19 -17.59
C LEU A 114 0.67 -11.85 -16.17
N VAL A 115 1.58 -11.89 -15.20
CA VAL A 115 1.29 -11.50 -13.80
C VAL A 115 0.80 -10.07 -13.74
N LEU A 116 1.48 -9.13 -14.41
CA LEU A 116 1.05 -7.72 -14.46
C LEU A 116 -0.34 -7.58 -15.07
N ALA A 117 -0.59 -8.22 -16.22
CA ALA A 117 -1.89 -8.16 -16.89
C ALA A 117 -3.03 -8.67 -16.00
N VAL A 118 -2.83 -9.80 -15.32
CA VAL A 118 -3.83 -10.37 -14.40
C VAL A 118 -3.96 -9.52 -13.14
N LYS A 119 -2.88 -8.97 -12.60
CA LYS A 119 -2.96 -8.02 -11.47
C LYS A 119 -3.78 -6.77 -11.84
N LEU A 120 -3.56 -6.17 -13.00
CA LEU A 120 -4.36 -5.03 -13.47
C LEU A 120 -5.84 -5.41 -13.63
N LEU A 121 -6.12 -6.62 -14.12
CA LEU A 121 -7.50 -7.10 -14.23
C LEU A 121 -8.17 -7.20 -12.86
N VAL A 122 -7.53 -7.88 -11.89
CA VAL A 122 -8.17 -8.15 -10.59
C VAL A 122 -8.07 -6.99 -9.60
N HIS A 123 -7.08 -6.09 -9.71
CA HIS A 123 -6.98 -4.96 -8.76
C HIS A 123 -7.65 -3.69 -9.28
N VAL A 124 -7.72 -3.52 -10.61
CA VAL A 124 -8.22 -2.28 -11.20
C VAL A 124 -9.50 -2.53 -11.98
N ALA A 125 -9.48 -3.38 -13.00
CA ALA A 125 -10.61 -3.55 -13.89
C ALA A 125 -11.84 -4.16 -13.19
N ALA A 126 -11.67 -5.27 -12.48
CA ALA A 126 -12.78 -5.97 -11.83
C ALA A 126 -13.47 -5.13 -10.74
N PRO A 127 -12.77 -4.50 -9.76
CA PRO A 127 -13.44 -3.64 -8.80
C PRO A 127 -14.01 -2.36 -9.43
N ALA A 128 -13.41 -1.83 -10.50
CA ALA A 128 -13.97 -0.72 -11.25
C ALA A 128 -15.30 -1.12 -11.91
N LEU A 129 -15.35 -2.25 -12.60
CA LEU A 129 -16.57 -2.77 -13.23
C LEU A 129 -17.66 -3.06 -12.20
N LEU A 130 -17.30 -3.67 -11.06
CA LEU A 130 -18.23 -3.89 -9.94
C LEU A 130 -18.87 -2.58 -9.48
N LEU A 131 -18.07 -1.53 -9.30
CA LEU A 131 -18.57 -0.23 -8.88
C LEU A 131 -19.46 0.45 -9.95
N VAL A 132 -19.08 0.34 -11.24
CA VAL A 132 -19.89 0.86 -12.36
C VAL A 132 -21.23 0.14 -12.41
N ALA A 133 -21.26 -1.18 -12.25
CA ALA A 133 -22.49 -1.96 -12.19
C ALA A 133 -23.41 -1.53 -11.02
N LEU A 134 -22.83 -1.03 -9.92
CA LEU A 134 -23.58 -0.45 -8.80
C LEU A 134 -23.94 1.04 -9.01
N GLY A 135 -23.56 1.62 -10.16
CA GLY A 135 -23.87 2.99 -10.54
C GLY A 135 -22.93 4.05 -9.98
N ALA A 136 -21.73 3.67 -9.53
CA ALA A 136 -20.70 4.59 -9.07
C ALA A 136 -20.02 5.33 -10.25
N LYS A 137 -19.55 6.57 -9.99
CA LYS A 137 -18.70 7.32 -10.92
C LYS A 137 -17.23 7.08 -10.60
N LEU A 138 -16.46 6.63 -11.58
CA LEU A 138 -15.03 6.30 -11.38
C LEU A 138 -14.08 7.49 -11.56
N ALA A 139 -14.43 8.47 -12.43
CA ALA A 139 -13.54 9.58 -12.76
C ALA A 139 -12.91 10.29 -11.54
N PRO A 140 -13.63 10.54 -10.43
CA PRO A 140 -13.03 11.15 -9.25
C PRO A 140 -11.94 10.29 -8.56
N LEU A 141 -11.95 8.95 -8.78
CA LEU A 141 -10.99 8.03 -8.18
C LEU A 141 -9.63 8.05 -8.89
N PHE A 142 -9.60 8.46 -10.18
CA PHE A 142 -8.40 8.56 -11.00
C PHE A 142 -7.79 9.97 -11.01
N SER A 143 -8.13 10.81 -10.03
CA SER A 143 -7.59 12.16 -9.98
C SER A 143 -6.07 12.15 -9.76
N SER A 144 -5.32 12.76 -10.69
CA SER A 144 -3.88 12.91 -10.57
C SER A 144 -3.46 13.89 -9.48
N GLY A 145 -4.21 14.97 -9.33
CA GLY A 145 -3.91 16.04 -8.37
C GLY A 145 -2.63 16.82 -8.64
N ILE A 146 -1.94 16.61 -9.77
CA ILE A 146 -0.60 17.13 -10.08
C ILE A 146 -0.51 18.67 -10.03
N SER A 147 -1.58 19.36 -10.42
CA SER A 147 -1.67 20.84 -10.41
C SER A 147 -2.16 21.41 -9.07
N ARG A 148 -2.45 20.55 -8.07
CA ARG A 148 -3.04 20.98 -6.80
C ARG A 148 -1.98 21.28 -5.76
N PRO A 149 -2.21 22.25 -4.86
CA PRO A 149 -1.43 22.40 -3.66
C PRO A 149 -1.46 21.09 -2.84
N GLY A 150 -0.28 20.58 -2.46
CA GLY A 150 -0.16 19.33 -1.69
C GLY A 150 0.18 18.10 -2.53
N PHE A 151 0.52 18.25 -3.83
CA PHE A 151 1.08 17.16 -4.63
C PHE A 151 2.62 17.13 -4.56
N TRP A 152 3.28 18.19 -5.01
CA TRP A 152 4.74 18.23 -5.14
C TRP A 152 5.51 18.19 -3.80
N PRO A 153 5.12 18.95 -2.74
CA PRO A 153 5.88 18.91 -1.50
C PRO A 153 5.94 17.49 -0.88
N PRO A 154 4.83 16.74 -0.71
CA PRO A 154 4.95 15.37 -0.21
C PRO A 154 5.64 14.43 -1.19
N LEU A 155 5.45 14.57 -2.51
CA LEU A 155 6.17 13.71 -3.48
C LEU A 155 7.68 13.86 -3.35
N LEU A 156 8.18 15.08 -3.30
CA LEU A 156 9.62 15.35 -3.25
C LEU A 156 10.22 15.01 -1.87
N VAL A 157 9.59 15.48 -0.80
CA VAL A 157 10.17 15.33 0.55
C VAL A 157 10.01 13.89 1.05
N LEU A 158 8.79 13.33 1.01
CA LEU A 158 8.59 11.94 1.44
C LEU A 158 9.29 10.97 0.48
N GLY A 159 9.26 11.25 -0.83
CA GLY A 159 9.96 10.44 -1.83
C GLY A 159 11.47 10.37 -1.56
N ALA A 160 12.12 11.51 -1.31
CA ALA A 160 13.55 11.53 -0.98
C ALA A 160 13.86 10.75 0.32
N ILE A 161 13.03 10.91 1.36
CA ILE A 161 13.17 10.16 2.61
C ILE A 161 12.99 8.65 2.38
N ILE A 162 11.97 8.26 1.61
CA ILE A 162 11.68 6.86 1.30
C ILE A 162 12.84 6.23 0.52
N VAL A 163 13.33 6.90 -0.53
CA VAL A 163 14.47 6.40 -1.31
C VAL A 163 15.70 6.23 -0.44
N ALA A 164 16.04 7.24 0.38
CA ALA A 164 17.17 7.16 1.31
C ALA A 164 17.00 5.99 2.30
N LEU A 165 15.80 5.84 2.88
CA LEU A 165 15.50 4.77 3.83
C LEU A 165 15.61 3.40 3.16
N MET A 166 14.99 3.19 2.01
CA MET A 166 15.03 1.93 1.28
C MET A 166 16.43 1.57 0.79
N SER A 167 17.26 2.56 0.47
CA SER A 167 18.66 2.34 0.10
C SER A 167 19.52 1.83 1.27
N VAL A 168 19.12 2.13 2.51
CA VAL A 168 19.84 1.66 3.71
C VAL A 168 19.30 0.34 4.23
N VAL A 169 17.97 0.19 4.23
CA VAL A 169 17.30 -0.97 4.86
C VAL A 169 17.25 -2.18 3.91
N SER A 170 17.11 -1.95 2.61
CA SER A 170 17.04 -3.03 1.62
C SER A 170 18.43 -3.59 1.29
N PRO A 171 18.58 -4.92 1.11
CA PRO A 171 19.83 -5.54 0.63
C PRO A 171 20.11 -5.24 -0.87
N ALA A 172 19.22 -4.53 -1.55
CA ALA A 172 19.25 -4.33 -2.99
C ALA A 172 20.59 -3.79 -3.53
N LEU A 173 21.22 -2.84 -2.83
CA LEU A 173 22.51 -2.30 -3.28
C LEU A 173 23.61 -3.37 -3.31
N SER A 174 23.64 -4.27 -2.32
CA SER A 174 24.60 -5.38 -2.32
C SER A 174 24.27 -6.43 -3.37
N GLU A 175 22.98 -6.70 -3.61
CA GLU A 175 22.53 -7.61 -4.66
C GLU A 175 22.84 -7.06 -6.06
N ILE A 176 22.60 -5.76 -6.30
CA ILE A 176 22.97 -5.10 -7.56
C ILE A 176 24.48 -5.16 -7.79
N ALA A 177 25.28 -4.90 -6.74
CA ALA A 177 26.72 -5.00 -6.84
C ALA A 177 27.19 -6.40 -7.25
N GLN A 178 26.51 -7.47 -6.79
CA GLN A 178 26.81 -8.85 -7.18
C GLN A 178 26.44 -9.18 -8.63
N LEU A 179 25.45 -8.49 -9.20
CA LEU A 179 25.05 -8.65 -10.60
C LEU A 179 26.02 -7.96 -11.59
N HIS A 180 26.90 -7.07 -11.09
CA HIS A 180 27.84 -6.30 -11.92
C HIS A 180 27.25 -5.63 -13.17
N PRO A 181 26.05 -4.99 -13.10
CA PRO A 181 25.44 -4.38 -14.27
C PRO A 181 26.27 -3.21 -14.78
N SER A 182 26.28 -3.01 -16.10
CA SER A 182 26.91 -1.83 -16.67
C SER A 182 26.15 -0.55 -16.24
N LEU A 183 26.84 0.60 -16.28
CA LEU A 183 26.19 1.90 -16.02
C LEU A 183 25.04 2.17 -17.00
N ILE A 184 25.17 1.71 -18.24
CA ILE A 184 24.11 1.83 -19.25
C ILE A 184 22.90 0.99 -18.84
N THR A 185 23.14 -0.23 -18.37
CA THR A 185 22.06 -1.10 -17.83
C THR A 185 21.34 -0.41 -16.68
N LEU A 186 22.06 0.13 -15.70
CA LEU A 186 21.44 0.83 -14.57
C LEU A 186 20.66 2.07 -15.01
N ALA A 187 21.18 2.83 -15.97
CA ALA A 187 20.57 4.08 -16.45
C ALA A 187 19.17 3.87 -17.06
N TRP A 188 18.92 2.73 -17.69
CA TRP A 188 17.59 2.43 -18.21
C TRP A 188 16.77 1.51 -17.29
N ALA A 189 17.41 0.53 -16.63
CA ALA A 189 16.70 -0.43 -15.80
C ALA A 189 16.07 0.19 -14.55
N ALA A 190 16.74 1.16 -13.91
CA ALA A 190 16.18 1.80 -12.72
C ALA A 190 14.88 2.60 -13.01
N PRO A 191 14.80 3.50 -14.01
CA PRO A 191 13.55 4.15 -14.36
C PRO A 191 12.50 3.18 -14.91
N ALA A 192 12.90 2.14 -15.65
CA ALA A 192 11.96 1.13 -16.14
C ALA A 192 11.38 0.29 -15.00
N ALA A 193 12.20 -0.13 -14.03
CA ALA A 193 11.76 -0.81 -12.81
C ALA A 193 10.78 0.07 -12.00
N PHE A 194 11.06 1.37 -11.88
CA PHE A 194 10.16 2.30 -11.22
C PHE A 194 8.78 2.35 -11.90
N ILE A 195 8.74 2.46 -13.23
CA ILE A 195 7.47 2.44 -13.98
C ILE A 195 6.76 1.09 -13.82
N TRP A 196 7.52 -0.01 -13.88
CA TRP A 196 6.98 -1.35 -13.67
C TRP A 196 6.30 -1.50 -12.32
N VAL A 197 7.00 -1.15 -11.25
CA VAL A 197 6.49 -1.22 -9.88
C VAL A 197 5.34 -0.23 -9.66
N ALA A 198 5.39 0.95 -10.30
CA ALA A 198 4.28 1.90 -10.25
C ALA A 198 2.98 1.33 -10.83
N LEU A 199 3.06 0.44 -11.82
CA LEU A 199 1.90 -0.26 -12.39
C LEU A 199 1.53 -1.51 -11.59
N GLU A 200 2.53 -2.37 -11.31
CA GLU A 200 2.35 -3.71 -10.76
C GLU A 200 1.93 -3.70 -9.27
N ALA A 201 2.49 -2.79 -8.48
CA ALA A 201 2.17 -2.61 -7.06
C ALA A 201 1.40 -1.29 -6.85
N GLY A 202 2.01 -0.15 -7.18
CA GLY A 202 1.46 1.17 -6.87
C GLY A 202 0.04 1.37 -7.39
N LEU A 203 -0.21 1.23 -8.69
CA LEU A 203 -1.55 1.41 -9.25
C LEU A 203 -2.53 0.34 -8.75
N CYS A 204 -2.11 -0.93 -8.79
CA CYS A 204 -2.96 -2.05 -8.40
C CYS A 204 -3.46 -1.90 -6.96
N GLU A 205 -2.55 -1.70 -6.03
CA GLU A 205 -2.89 -1.69 -4.61
C GLU A 205 -3.51 -0.36 -4.17
N GLU A 206 -2.96 0.78 -4.63
CA GLU A 206 -3.51 2.06 -4.23
C GLU A 206 -4.90 2.34 -4.83
N PHE A 207 -5.18 1.87 -6.03
CA PHE A 207 -6.51 1.96 -6.59
C PHE A 207 -7.51 1.13 -5.78
N LEU A 208 -7.23 -0.16 -5.54
CA LEU A 208 -8.15 -1.06 -4.84
C LEU A 208 -8.36 -0.62 -3.38
N TYR A 209 -7.28 -0.41 -2.63
CA TYR A 209 -7.37 -0.20 -1.18
C TYR A 209 -7.66 1.25 -0.80
N ARG A 210 -7.13 2.25 -1.52
CA ARG A 210 -7.31 3.67 -1.14
C ARG A 210 -8.39 4.34 -1.95
N ALA A 211 -8.30 4.32 -3.27
CA ALA A 211 -9.29 4.98 -4.11
C ALA A 211 -10.68 4.31 -3.98
N VAL A 212 -10.74 3.00 -4.02
CA VAL A 212 -11.98 2.23 -3.99
C VAL A 212 -12.44 1.95 -2.57
N LEU A 213 -11.73 1.11 -1.81
CA LEU A 213 -12.17 0.61 -0.51
C LEU A 213 -12.22 1.72 0.57
N GLN A 214 -11.12 2.43 0.79
CA GLN A 214 -11.04 3.44 1.85
C GLN A 214 -12.07 4.56 1.65
N THR A 215 -12.36 4.94 0.40
CA THR A 215 -13.40 5.93 0.09
C THR A 215 -14.79 5.46 0.55
N ARG A 216 -15.13 4.17 0.39
CA ARG A 216 -16.41 3.59 0.85
C ARG A 216 -16.43 3.42 2.36
N LEU A 217 -15.31 3.02 2.94
CA LEU A 217 -15.16 2.98 4.40
C LEU A 217 -15.38 4.36 5.02
N ALA A 218 -14.82 5.43 4.47
CA ALA A 218 -15.04 6.80 4.96
C ALA A 218 -16.52 7.20 4.92
N ALA A 219 -17.22 6.85 3.85
CA ALA A 219 -18.64 7.14 3.70
C ALA A 219 -19.53 6.36 4.70
N VAL A 220 -19.18 5.11 5.00
CA VAL A 220 -19.95 4.27 5.94
C VAL A 220 -19.60 4.58 7.40
N LEU A 221 -18.30 4.67 7.72
CA LEU A 221 -17.82 4.91 9.08
C LEU A 221 -17.96 6.37 9.52
N ARG A 222 -18.16 7.29 8.57
CA ARG A 222 -18.28 8.74 8.82
C ARG A 222 -17.08 9.33 9.57
N THR A 223 -15.89 8.77 9.34
CA THR A 223 -14.63 9.25 9.89
C THR A 223 -13.48 8.83 8.96
N GLU A 224 -12.65 9.79 8.59
CA GLU A 224 -11.46 9.51 7.76
C GLU A 224 -10.45 8.67 8.55
N ALA A 225 -10.25 8.94 9.84
CA ALA A 225 -9.35 8.14 10.67
C ALA A 225 -9.80 6.67 10.75
N GLY A 226 -11.12 6.43 10.93
CA GLY A 226 -11.66 5.06 10.91
C GLY A 226 -11.44 4.38 9.56
N ALA A 227 -11.63 5.10 8.45
CA ALA A 227 -11.40 4.56 7.12
C ALA A 227 -9.93 4.24 6.84
N VAL A 228 -9.01 5.12 7.27
CA VAL A 228 -7.56 4.91 7.15
C VAL A 228 -7.13 3.67 7.92
N VAL A 229 -7.52 3.58 9.20
CA VAL A 229 -7.17 2.45 10.07
C VAL A 229 -7.75 1.13 9.55
N THR A 230 -9.07 1.10 9.28
CA THR A 230 -9.72 -0.12 8.78
C THR A 230 -9.17 -0.54 7.42
N GLY A 231 -8.92 0.43 6.52
CA GLY A 231 -8.30 0.17 5.22
C GLY A 231 -6.88 -0.39 5.35
N ALA A 232 -6.09 0.12 6.29
CA ALA A 232 -4.74 -0.38 6.56
C ALA A 232 -4.74 -1.82 7.11
N LEU A 233 -5.67 -2.13 8.01
CA LEU A 233 -5.82 -3.49 8.54
C LEU A 233 -6.27 -4.46 7.44
N LEU A 234 -7.24 -4.10 6.60
CA LEU A 234 -7.70 -4.94 5.50
C LEU A 234 -6.61 -5.15 4.44
N PHE A 235 -5.82 -4.12 4.14
CA PHE A 235 -4.65 -4.24 3.28
C PHE A 235 -3.64 -5.25 3.84
N ALA A 236 -3.28 -5.13 5.11
CA ALA A 236 -2.35 -6.04 5.76
C ALA A 236 -2.87 -7.50 5.76
N LEU A 237 -4.12 -7.71 6.15
CA LEU A 237 -4.75 -9.03 6.19
C LEU A 237 -4.86 -9.69 4.81
N ALA A 238 -5.00 -8.94 3.74
CA ALA A 238 -5.02 -9.48 2.38
C ALA A 238 -3.68 -10.13 1.96
N HIS A 239 -2.57 -9.82 2.63
CA HIS A 239 -1.27 -10.45 2.38
C HIS A 239 -1.13 -11.82 3.06
N VAL A 240 -1.96 -12.11 4.08
CA VAL A 240 -1.89 -13.37 4.83
C VAL A 240 -1.98 -14.61 3.93
N PRO A 241 -2.95 -14.74 3.01
CA PRO A 241 -3.02 -15.93 2.15
C PRO A 241 -1.77 -16.11 1.29
N GLY A 242 -1.22 -15.03 0.76
CA GLY A 242 0.02 -15.06 -0.03
C GLY A 242 1.21 -15.53 0.77
N LEU A 243 1.41 -14.97 1.96
CA LEU A 243 2.53 -15.33 2.83
C LEU A 243 2.38 -16.74 3.40
N TYR A 244 1.18 -17.14 3.79
CA TYR A 244 0.95 -18.44 4.41
C TYR A 244 0.99 -19.60 3.42
N TRP A 245 0.32 -19.48 2.26
CA TRP A 245 0.22 -20.59 1.30
C TRP A 245 1.32 -20.60 0.23
N ARG A 246 1.92 -19.46 -0.08
CA ARG A 246 2.93 -19.33 -1.14
C ARG A 246 4.31 -18.94 -0.62
N GLY A 247 4.39 -18.53 0.65
CA GLY A 247 5.66 -18.23 1.31
C GLY A 247 6.50 -19.49 1.53
N HIS A 248 7.76 -19.28 1.81
CA HIS A 248 8.72 -20.33 2.16
C HIS A 248 9.79 -19.76 3.11
N PRO A 249 10.60 -20.60 3.78
CA PRO A 249 11.70 -20.13 4.61
C PRO A 249 12.61 -19.17 3.83
N GLY A 250 12.96 -18.03 4.44
CA GLY A 250 13.72 -16.95 3.81
C GLY A 250 12.85 -15.79 3.26
N ILE A 251 11.51 -15.93 3.24
CA ILE A 251 10.62 -14.81 2.96
C ILE A 251 10.19 -14.17 4.28
N ASP A 252 10.38 -12.87 4.39
CA ASP A 252 9.96 -12.10 5.56
C ASP A 252 8.47 -12.25 5.82
N GLY A 253 8.11 -12.58 7.05
CA GLY A 253 6.73 -12.78 7.47
C GLY A 253 6.16 -14.18 7.20
N TYR A 254 6.89 -15.06 6.51
CA TYR A 254 6.49 -16.46 6.39
C TYR A 254 6.60 -17.19 7.73
N SER A 255 5.62 -18.01 8.03
CA SER A 255 5.64 -18.96 9.14
C SER A 255 4.65 -20.08 8.86
N THR A 256 4.90 -21.25 9.41
CA THR A 256 3.92 -22.36 9.46
C THR A 256 2.82 -22.12 10.51
N ASP A 257 3.01 -21.15 11.40
CA ASP A 257 2.01 -20.69 12.37
C ASP A 257 1.15 -19.56 11.74
N PRO A 258 -0.12 -19.80 11.42
CA PRO A 258 -0.97 -18.79 10.78
C PRO A 258 -1.16 -17.53 11.64
N ILE A 259 -1.11 -17.66 12.99
CA ILE A 259 -1.24 -16.50 13.89
C ILE A 259 0.02 -15.65 13.80
N GLN A 260 1.18 -16.24 13.63
CA GLN A 260 2.43 -15.50 13.43
C GLN A 260 2.42 -14.74 12.10
N VAL A 261 1.91 -15.33 11.02
CA VAL A 261 1.75 -14.64 9.72
C VAL A 261 0.78 -13.47 9.84
N VAL A 262 -0.38 -13.67 10.49
CA VAL A 262 -1.34 -12.58 10.77
C VAL A 262 -0.69 -11.49 11.61
N SER A 263 0.04 -11.88 12.67
CA SER A 263 0.72 -10.91 13.55
C SER A 263 1.77 -10.10 12.80
N PHE A 264 2.56 -10.74 11.93
CA PHE A 264 3.53 -10.05 11.08
C PHE A 264 2.86 -9.02 10.16
N THR A 265 1.82 -9.44 9.43
CA THR A 265 1.14 -8.51 8.50
C THR A 265 0.53 -7.32 9.25
N LEU A 266 -0.10 -7.56 10.41
CA LEU A 266 -0.68 -6.49 11.23
C LEU A 266 0.40 -5.58 11.83
N ALA A 267 1.50 -6.13 12.31
CA ALA A 267 2.52 -5.35 13.00
C ALA A 267 3.44 -4.59 12.04
N VAL A 268 3.73 -5.15 10.85
CA VAL A 268 4.73 -4.61 9.91
C VAL A 268 4.09 -3.92 8.71
N LEU A 269 3.11 -4.55 8.05
CA LEU A 269 2.55 -4.01 6.80
C LEU A 269 1.46 -2.97 7.05
N SER A 270 0.66 -3.11 8.13
CA SER A 270 -0.40 -2.14 8.38
C SER A 270 0.11 -0.72 8.67
N PRO A 271 1.25 -0.48 9.36
CA PRO A 271 1.81 0.86 9.51
C PRO A 271 2.18 1.52 8.18
N ILE A 272 2.75 0.76 7.23
CA ILE A 272 3.07 1.27 5.88
C ILE A 272 1.78 1.73 5.19
N ALA A 273 0.73 0.94 5.32
CA ALA A 273 -0.58 1.26 4.76
C ALA A 273 -1.22 2.53 5.36
N LEU A 274 -0.93 2.89 6.62
CA LEU A 274 -1.39 4.14 7.24
C LEU A 274 -0.85 5.38 6.53
N LEU A 275 0.40 5.37 6.05
CA LEU A 275 0.98 6.47 5.28
C LEU A 275 0.15 6.77 4.04
N PHE A 276 -0.07 5.76 3.20
CA PHE A 276 -0.82 5.93 1.95
C PHE A 276 -2.28 6.27 2.20
N GLY A 277 -2.90 5.64 3.20
CA GLY A 277 -4.27 5.96 3.61
C GLY A 277 -4.42 7.41 4.09
N THR A 278 -3.45 7.93 4.84
CA THR A 278 -3.43 9.32 5.31
C THR A 278 -3.27 10.29 4.15
N LEU A 279 -2.35 10.02 3.22
CA LEU A 279 -2.13 10.85 2.03
C LEU A 279 -3.36 10.85 1.11
N TRP A 280 -3.99 9.69 0.90
CA TRP A 280 -5.25 9.60 0.16
C TRP A 280 -6.36 10.42 0.82
N ALA A 281 -6.55 10.28 2.13
CA ALA A 281 -7.54 11.05 2.86
C ALA A 281 -7.36 12.57 2.72
N ARG A 282 -6.11 13.03 2.60
CA ARG A 282 -5.75 14.45 2.49
C ARG A 282 -5.80 14.99 1.07
N THR A 283 -5.39 14.21 0.07
CA THR A 283 -5.12 14.73 -1.28
C THR A 283 -6.08 14.22 -2.33
N ARG A 284 -6.67 13.03 -2.13
CA ARG A 284 -7.43 12.30 -3.15
C ARG A 284 -6.67 12.23 -4.48
N SER A 285 -5.35 12.13 -4.41
CA SER A 285 -4.46 12.01 -5.56
C SER A 285 -3.95 10.58 -5.66
N LEU A 286 -4.52 9.80 -6.59
CA LEU A 286 -4.07 8.44 -6.85
C LEU A 286 -2.63 8.46 -7.37
N LEU A 287 -2.29 9.41 -8.25
CA LEU A 287 -0.94 9.53 -8.78
C LEU A 287 0.12 9.76 -7.69
N LEU A 288 -0.16 10.63 -6.69
CA LEU A 288 0.78 10.87 -5.60
C LEU A 288 1.09 9.59 -4.82
N ILE A 289 0.04 8.87 -4.39
CA ILE A 289 0.22 7.71 -3.54
C ILE A 289 0.83 6.54 -4.30
N LEU A 290 0.48 6.32 -5.57
CA LEU A 290 1.10 5.27 -6.38
C LEU A 290 2.59 5.54 -6.66
N LEU A 291 2.98 6.81 -6.90
CA LEU A 291 4.39 7.17 -7.10
C LEU A 291 5.20 6.97 -5.81
N LEU A 292 4.67 7.38 -4.66
CA LEU A 292 5.32 7.14 -3.37
C LEU A 292 5.40 5.65 -3.02
N HIS A 293 4.36 4.86 -3.35
CA HIS A 293 4.38 3.41 -3.20
C HIS A 293 5.48 2.79 -4.07
N ALA A 294 5.55 3.19 -5.33
CA ALA A 294 6.62 2.72 -6.22
C ALA A 294 8.03 3.05 -5.69
N LEU A 295 8.21 4.19 -5.00
CA LEU A 295 9.49 4.52 -4.37
C LEU A 295 9.82 3.63 -3.15
N VAL A 296 8.81 3.09 -2.45
CA VAL A 296 9.04 2.09 -1.38
C VAL A 296 9.56 0.78 -2.00
N ASP A 297 8.97 0.35 -3.11
CA ASP A 297 9.18 -1.01 -3.63
C ASP A 297 10.27 -1.09 -4.70
N VAL A 298 10.61 0.02 -5.38
CA VAL A 298 11.56 -0.03 -6.51
C VAL A 298 12.94 -0.53 -6.09
N MET A 299 13.45 -0.10 -4.93
CA MET A 299 14.76 -0.56 -4.46
C MET A 299 14.79 -2.07 -4.20
N PRO A 300 13.89 -2.66 -3.39
CA PRO A 300 13.85 -4.11 -3.20
C PRO A 300 13.63 -4.91 -4.49
N LYS A 301 12.95 -4.35 -5.47
CA LYS A 301 12.59 -5.03 -6.73
C LYS A 301 13.60 -4.85 -7.86
N LEU A 302 14.51 -3.88 -7.77
CA LEU A 302 15.45 -3.55 -8.83
C LEU A 302 16.41 -4.71 -9.19
N PRO A 303 16.98 -5.49 -8.24
CA PRO A 303 17.82 -6.63 -8.58
C PRO A 303 17.07 -7.70 -9.39
N GLU A 304 15.83 -8.02 -9.01
CA GLU A 304 14.96 -8.97 -9.72
C GLU A 304 14.64 -8.45 -11.12
N PHE A 305 14.32 -7.15 -11.24
CA PHE A 305 14.06 -6.52 -12.51
C PHE A 305 15.27 -6.60 -13.46
N ILE A 306 16.48 -6.32 -12.96
CA ILE A 306 17.71 -6.44 -13.74
C ILE A 306 17.86 -7.88 -14.25
N ARG A 307 17.80 -8.88 -13.37
CA ARG A 307 17.91 -10.30 -13.78
C ARG A 307 16.88 -10.68 -14.86
N THR A 308 15.65 -10.26 -14.70
CA THR A 308 14.56 -10.65 -15.63
C THR A 308 14.64 -9.95 -17.00
N TRP A 309 15.08 -8.68 -17.03
CA TRP A 309 14.92 -7.85 -18.23
C TRP A 309 16.22 -7.56 -18.97
N THR A 310 17.39 -7.83 -18.37
CA THR A 310 18.70 -7.55 -19.00
C THR A 310 19.46 -8.80 -19.37
N GLU A 311 19.14 -9.94 -18.77
CA GLU A 311 19.64 -11.28 -19.11
C GLU A 311 18.63 -12.00 -20.03
#